data_780248f37b2e6ecc56a9fde76619cfb3
#
_entry.id   780248f37b2e6ecc56a9fde76619cfb3
#
_cell.length_a   1.000
_cell.length_b   1.000
_cell.length_c   1.000
_cell.angle_alpha   90.00
_cell.angle_beta   90.00
_cell.angle_gamma   90.00
#
_symmetry.space_group_name_H-M   'P 1'
#
loop_
_entity.id
_entity.type
_entity.pdbx_description
1 polymer ?
#
loop_
_entity_poly.entity_id
_entity_poly.type
_entity_poly.pdbx_seq_one_letter_code
_entity_poly.pdbx_strand_id
1 'polypeptide(L)'
;LSILSKMKLQIGHVSNALELFRNEPMPSDRPQPAFVLVRPQMGENIGAAARAMWNFGLDRMHVVAPRDGWPNPKAAAMASGAGRLLDEAQVVATTAEAVADCSFVFATTARARDLTKPVYSPERAMALSAERIAAGEKVAVLFGPERAGLENDDIARANAIINVPVNPEFASLNLAQCVLLTAYEWQRAAGLIVHERLDTARTDPATQIEVEALAAHYETRLDEAGFFFPDHKAAPMKTNLRNLWSRMPLTRADVQMLHGVLRQMVRWKERG
;
A
#
# COMPACT_ATOMS: atom_id res chain seq x y z
N LEU A 1 26.97 13.86 -12.24
CA LEU A 1 25.86 12.94 -12.56
C LEU A 1 24.79 13.72 -13.34
N SER A 2 24.63 13.41 -14.64
CA SER A 2 23.82 14.17 -15.58
C SER A 2 22.32 14.03 -15.26
N ILE A 3 21.54 15.06 -15.65
CA ILE A 3 20.07 15.12 -15.54
C ILE A 3 19.41 13.87 -16.14
N LEU A 4 20.01 13.30 -17.20
CA LEU A 4 19.58 12.02 -17.81
C LEU A 4 19.73 10.79 -16.90
N SER A 5 20.70 10.79 -15.96
CA SER A 5 20.85 9.70 -14.98
C SER A 5 19.77 9.77 -13.89
N LYS A 6 19.39 10.99 -13.46
CA LYS A 6 18.28 11.18 -12.49
C LYS A 6 16.92 10.86 -13.11
N MET A 7 16.69 11.21 -14.39
CA MET A 7 15.46 10.83 -15.09
C MET A 7 15.33 9.32 -15.30
N LYS A 8 16.43 8.61 -15.60
CA LYS A 8 16.39 7.14 -15.71
C LYS A 8 16.09 6.45 -14.38
N LEU A 9 16.58 6.98 -13.24
CA LEU A 9 16.22 6.46 -11.92
C LEU A 9 14.73 6.69 -11.60
N GLN A 10 14.17 7.84 -11.95
CA GLN A 10 12.75 8.14 -11.72
C GLN A 10 11.82 7.31 -12.62
N ILE A 11 12.19 7.07 -13.87
CA ILE A 11 11.45 6.22 -14.81
C ILE A 11 11.52 4.74 -14.38
N GLY A 12 12.65 4.29 -13.85
CA GLY A 12 12.79 2.93 -13.28
C GLY A 12 11.87 2.69 -12.08
N HIS A 13 11.64 3.69 -11.22
CA HIS A 13 10.73 3.58 -10.08
C HIS A 13 9.26 3.54 -10.49
N VAL A 14 8.86 4.29 -11.52
CA VAL A 14 7.49 4.29 -12.05
C VAL A 14 7.19 2.97 -12.79
N SER A 15 8.16 2.40 -13.51
CA SER A 15 8.01 1.10 -14.18
C SER A 15 7.82 -0.03 -13.16
N ASN A 16 8.60 -0.06 -12.08
CA ASN A 16 8.42 -1.05 -11.00
C ASN A 16 7.08 -0.90 -10.27
N ALA A 17 6.56 0.32 -10.09
CA ALA A 17 5.25 0.53 -9.46
C ALA A 17 4.09 0.01 -10.32
N LEU A 18 4.20 0.06 -11.66
CA LEU A 18 3.20 -0.47 -12.59
C LEU A 18 3.24 -2.01 -12.68
N GLU A 19 4.39 -2.64 -12.48
CA GLU A 19 4.53 -4.10 -12.44
C GLU A 19 3.93 -4.71 -11.17
N LEU A 20 3.91 -4.00 -10.05
CA LEU A 20 3.33 -4.44 -8.77
C LEU A 20 1.80 -4.61 -8.80
N PHE A 21 1.09 -4.11 -9.83
CA PHE A 21 -0.36 -4.31 -10.03
C PHE A 21 -0.72 -5.41 -11.03
N ARG A 22 0.25 -6.05 -11.65
CA ARG A 22 0.03 -7.37 -12.22
C ARG A 22 -0.10 -8.34 -11.05
N ASN A 23 -1.07 -9.25 -11.07
CA ASN A 23 -1.27 -10.32 -10.09
C ASN A 23 -0.08 -11.31 -10.06
N GLU A 24 1.14 -10.81 -10.06
CA GLU A 24 2.33 -11.62 -9.90
C GLU A 24 2.59 -11.82 -8.40
N PRO A 25 2.90 -13.04 -7.98
CA PRO A 25 3.23 -13.31 -6.59
C PRO A 25 4.40 -12.43 -6.16
N MET A 26 4.26 -11.79 -4.99
CA MET A 26 5.33 -11.00 -4.40
C MET A 26 6.58 -11.88 -4.27
N PRO A 27 7.78 -11.41 -4.68
CA PRO A 27 8.99 -12.19 -4.51
C PRO A 27 9.22 -12.52 -3.04
N SER A 28 9.39 -13.82 -2.72
CA SER A 28 9.65 -14.32 -1.36
C SER A 28 10.99 -13.85 -0.77
N ASP A 29 11.87 -13.31 -1.60
CA ASP A 29 13.23 -12.90 -1.21
C ASP A 29 13.36 -11.40 -0.89
N ARG A 30 12.23 -10.71 -0.76
CA ARG A 30 12.26 -9.27 -0.49
C ARG A 30 12.73 -9.00 0.94
N PRO A 31 13.75 -8.13 1.14
CA PRO A 31 14.15 -7.72 2.48
C PRO A 31 12.98 -7.06 3.22
N GLN A 32 12.63 -7.59 4.39
CA GLN A 32 11.47 -7.19 5.18
C GLN A 32 11.74 -7.41 6.67
N PRO A 33 11.02 -6.71 7.58
CA PRO A 33 11.15 -6.95 9.01
C PRO A 33 10.58 -8.32 9.40
N ALA A 34 11.14 -8.93 10.43
CA ALA A 34 10.54 -10.09 11.08
C ALA A 34 9.46 -9.64 12.06
N PHE A 35 8.28 -10.24 11.99
CA PHE A 35 7.21 -10.00 12.96
C PHE A 35 7.19 -11.16 13.96
N VAL A 36 7.38 -10.83 15.24
CA VAL A 36 7.60 -11.79 16.33
C VAL A 36 6.41 -11.74 17.28
N LEU A 37 5.60 -12.79 17.30
CA LEU A 37 4.51 -12.95 18.25
C LEU A 37 5.06 -13.59 19.55
N VAL A 38 5.12 -12.81 20.61
CA VAL A 38 5.73 -13.25 21.88
C VAL A 38 4.64 -13.83 22.79
N ARG A 39 4.75 -15.11 23.11
CA ARG A 39 3.84 -15.87 23.99
C ARG A 39 2.35 -15.63 23.65
N PRO A 40 1.94 -15.74 22.39
CA PRO A 40 0.54 -15.52 22.01
C PRO A 40 -0.35 -16.54 22.72
N GLN A 41 -1.52 -16.07 23.19
CA GLN A 41 -2.41 -16.86 24.04
C GLN A 41 -3.52 -17.56 23.27
N MET A 42 -3.93 -17.03 22.13
CA MET A 42 -5.06 -17.53 21.36
C MET A 42 -4.63 -17.89 19.94
N GLY A 43 -4.88 -19.14 19.55
CA GLY A 43 -4.58 -19.61 18.18
C GLY A 43 -5.30 -18.77 17.12
N GLU A 44 -6.51 -18.33 17.39
CA GLU A 44 -7.30 -17.46 16.52
C GLU A 44 -6.57 -16.13 16.22
N ASN A 45 -5.91 -15.54 17.22
CA ASN A 45 -5.14 -14.31 17.03
C ASN A 45 -3.86 -14.56 16.26
N ILE A 46 -3.22 -15.72 16.45
CA ILE A 46 -2.04 -16.10 15.64
C ILE A 46 -2.42 -16.22 14.15
N GLY A 47 -3.50 -16.94 13.87
CA GLY A 47 -3.99 -17.10 12.49
C GLY A 47 -4.42 -15.77 11.84
N ALA A 48 -5.12 -14.92 12.61
CA ALA A 48 -5.51 -13.60 12.15
C ALA A 48 -4.30 -12.69 11.91
N ALA A 49 -3.23 -12.79 12.74
CA ALA A 49 -1.98 -12.07 12.55
C ALA A 49 -1.24 -12.56 11.28
N ALA A 50 -1.16 -13.87 11.06
CA ALA A 50 -0.60 -14.43 9.84
C ALA A 50 -1.33 -13.92 8.59
N ARG A 51 -2.67 -13.90 8.63
CA ARG A 51 -3.48 -13.32 7.55
C ARG A 51 -3.22 -11.83 7.34
N ALA A 52 -3.10 -11.06 8.42
CA ALA A 52 -2.76 -9.64 8.36
C ALA A 52 -1.38 -9.40 7.73
N MET A 53 -0.38 -10.19 8.10
CA MET A 53 0.95 -10.15 7.50
C MET A 53 0.90 -10.46 6.00
N TRP A 54 0.24 -11.55 5.61
CA TRP A 54 0.15 -11.98 4.22
C TRP A 54 -0.61 -10.99 3.33
N ASN A 55 -1.62 -10.31 3.85
CA ASN A 55 -2.32 -9.24 3.13
C ASN A 55 -1.37 -8.11 2.69
N PHE A 56 -0.27 -7.90 3.39
CA PHE A 56 0.71 -6.85 3.13
C PHE A 56 2.08 -7.40 2.67
N GLY A 57 2.12 -8.66 2.21
CA GLY A 57 3.31 -9.28 1.62
C GLY A 57 4.45 -9.54 2.61
N LEU A 58 4.14 -9.64 3.91
CA LEU A 58 5.07 -10.04 4.96
C LEU A 58 4.99 -11.56 5.16
N ASP A 59 6.15 -12.25 5.13
CA ASP A 59 6.24 -13.70 5.32
C ASP A 59 7.23 -14.11 6.43
N ARG A 60 8.02 -13.19 6.99
CA ARG A 60 8.94 -13.48 8.10
C ARG A 60 8.21 -13.46 9.44
N MET A 61 7.51 -14.55 9.75
CA MET A 61 6.78 -14.74 11.00
C MET A 61 7.58 -15.58 11.99
N HIS A 62 7.79 -15.05 13.20
CA HIS A 62 8.33 -15.80 14.32
C HIS A 62 7.30 -15.93 15.43
N VAL A 63 7.26 -17.08 16.09
CA VAL A 63 6.36 -17.33 17.21
C VAL A 63 7.18 -17.84 18.40
N VAL A 64 7.14 -17.09 19.51
CA VAL A 64 7.87 -17.42 20.73
C VAL A 64 6.94 -18.09 21.70
N ALA A 65 7.23 -19.31 22.12
CA ALA A 65 6.54 -20.07 23.16
C ALA A 65 5.00 -19.89 23.16
N PRO A 66 4.30 -20.28 22.07
CA PRO A 66 2.83 -20.17 22.01
C PRO A 66 2.20 -21.01 23.11
N ARG A 67 1.24 -20.41 23.88
CA ARG A 67 0.65 -21.05 25.06
C ARG A 67 0.00 -22.39 24.76
N ASP A 68 -0.73 -22.48 23.66
CA ASP A 68 -1.54 -23.65 23.31
C ASP A 68 -0.78 -24.64 22.40
N GLY A 69 0.54 -24.47 22.30
CA GLY A 69 1.42 -25.34 21.48
C GLY A 69 1.45 -25.00 20.00
N TRP A 70 2.26 -25.77 19.28
CA TRP A 70 2.45 -25.64 17.83
C TRP A 70 2.66 -27.03 17.18
N PRO A 71 2.08 -27.34 16.01
CA PRO A 71 1.14 -26.52 15.24
C PRO A 71 -0.19 -26.33 15.94
N ASN A 72 -0.91 -25.21 15.66
CA ASN A 72 -2.16 -24.85 16.33
C ASN A 72 -3.34 -24.91 15.34
N PRO A 73 -4.32 -25.83 15.53
CA PRO A 73 -5.45 -25.98 14.60
C PRO A 73 -6.35 -24.75 14.49
N LYS A 74 -6.49 -23.98 15.58
CA LYS A 74 -7.29 -22.75 15.56
C LYS A 74 -6.58 -21.64 14.78
N ALA A 75 -5.25 -21.58 14.87
CA ALA A 75 -4.45 -20.68 14.04
C ALA A 75 -4.61 -21.02 12.55
N ALA A 76 -4.50 -22.30 12.19
CA ALA A 76 -4.69 -22.76 10.82
C ALA A 76 -6.09 -22.42 10.27
N ALA A 77 -7.14 -22.65 11.05
CA ALA A 77 -8.52 -22.31 10.65
C ALA A 77 -8.71 -20.81 10.42
N MET A 78 -8.13 -19.96 11.28
CA MET A 78 -8.27 -18.49 11.19
C MET A 78 -7.38 -17.87 10.13
N ALA A 79 -6.25 -18.46 9.82
CA ALA A 79 -5.31 -17.96 8.79
C ALA A 79 -5.93 -18.01 7.37
N SER A 80 -6.94 -18.88 7.13
CA SER A 80 -7.57 -19.02 5.82
C SER A 80 -6.50 -19.29 4.72
N GLY A 81 -6.41 -18.47 3.67
CA GLY A 81 -5.40 -18.58 2.61
C GLY A 81 -3.95 -18.28 3.01
N ALA A 82 -3.70 -17.80 4.26
CA ALA A 82 -2.37 -17.49 4.76
C ALA A 82 -1.72 -18.67 5.53
N GLY A 83 -2.22 -19.90 5.38
CA GLY A 83 -1.70 -21.09 6.07
C GLY A 83 -0.19 -21.30 5.85
N ARG A 84 0.32 -20.98 4.66
CA ARG A 84 1.75 -21.05 4.34
C ARG A 84 2.63 -20.32 5.37
N LEU A 85 2.21 -19.13 5.86
CA LEU A 85 2.97 -18.40 6.86
C LEU A 85 3.09 -19.16 8.18
N LEU A 86 2.08 -19.94 8.54
CA LEU A 86 2.11 -20.78 9.74
C LEU A 86 3.04 -21.98 9.54
N ASP A 87 3.06 -22.56 8.35
CA ASP A 87 3.91 -23.71 8.01
C ASP A 87 5.40 -23.30 7.97
N GLU A 88 5.69 -22.08 7.52
CA GLU A 88 7.05 -21.53 7.41
C GLU A 88 7.46 -20.73 8.66
N ALA A 89 6.58 -20.55 9.64
CA ALA A 89 6.86 -19.77 10.84
C ALA A 89 8.01 -20.37 11.67
N GLN A 90 8.95 -19.51 12.06
CA GLN A 90 10.01 -19.91 12.98
C GLN A 90 9.47 -19.94 14.42
N VAL A 91 9.34 -21.13 14.99
CA VAL A 91 8.89 -21.33 16.36
C VAL A 91 10.10 -21.55 17.29
N VAL A 92 10.24 -20.70 18.31
CA VAL A 92 11.36 -20.72 19.23
C VAL A 92 10.91 -20.63 20.69
N ALA A 93 11.79 -20.96 21.62
CA ALA A 93 11.49 -20.96 23.04
C ALA A 93 11.58 -19.56 23.67
N THR A 94 12.44 -18.69 23.18
CA THR A 94 12.73 -17.38 23.79
C THR A 94 12.70 -16.23 22.81
N THR A 95 12.37 -15.03 23.31
CA THR A 95 12.45 -13.79 22.53
C THR A 95 13.87 -13.53 22.04
N ALA A 96 14.89 -13.90 22.83
CA ALA A 96 16.29 -13.76 22.46
C ALA A 96 16.64 -14.57 21.19
N GLU A 97 16.17 -15.81 21.09
CA GLU A 97 16.34 -16.64 19.89
C GLU A 97 15.65 -16.05 18.69
N ALA A 98 14.40 -15.53 18.87
CA ALA A 98 13.61 -14.97 17.77
C ALA A 98 14.25 -13.76 17.11
N VAL A 99 15.10 -13.00 17.82
CA VAL A 99 15.73 -11.77 17.33
C VAL A 99 17.27 -11.87 17.26
N ALA A 100 17.82 -13.07 17.38
CA ALA A 100 19.27 -13.27 17.52
C ALA A 100 20.09 -12.73 16.34
N ASP A 101 19.53 -12.71 15.14
CA ASP A 101 20.15 -12.22 13.91
C ASP A 101 19.77 -10.77 13.55
N CYS A 102 18.96 -10.10 14.40
CA CYS A 102 18.49 -8.74 14.15
C CYS A 102 19.41 -7.69 14.79
N SER A 103 19.75 -6.65 14.04
CA SER A 103 20.53 -5.51 14.53
C SER A 103 19.64 -4.42 15.16
N PHE A 104 18.34 -4.43 14.86
CA PHE A 104 17.40 -3.48 15.42
C PHE A 104 16.05 -4.13 15.72
N VAL A 105 15.55 -3.90 16.93
CA VAL A 105 14.31 -4.50 17.43
C VAL A 105 13.38 -3.43 17.94
N PHE A 106 12.14 -3.46 17.50
CA PHE A 106 11.02 -2.69 18.04
C PHE A 106 10.18 -3.54 19.00
N ALA A 107 9.61 -2.91 20.02
CA ALA A 107 8.62 -3.53 20.91
C ALA A 107 7.31 -2.74 20.85
N THR A 108 6.19 -3.42 20.55
CA THR A 108 4.87 -2.77 20.57
C THR A 108 4.32 -2.72 21.99
N THR A 109 3.94 -1.55 22.47
CA THR A 109 3.29 -1.41 23.80
C THR A 109 2.43 -0.15 23.88
N ALA A 110 1.26 -0.29 24.51
CA ALA A 110 0.38 0.83 24.85
C ALA A 110 0.69 1.42 26.23
N ARG A 111 1.48 0.72 27.05
CA ARG A 111 1.75 1.13 28.45
C ARG A 111 3.01 1.98 28.53
N ALA A 112 2.94 3.06 29.33
CA ALA A 112 4.16 3.72 29.79
C ALA A 112 4.99 2.72 30.62
N ARG A 113 6.27 2.63 30.31
CA ARG A 113 7.23 1.80 31.01
C ARG A 113 8.34 2.70 31.54
N ASP A 114 8.85 2.39 32.70
CA ASP A 114 9.96 3.16 33.33
C ASP A 114 11.30 2.94 32.62
N LEU A 115 11.25 2.63 31.31
CA LEU A 115 12.41 2.39 30.46
C LEU A 115 12.59 3.56 29.49
N THR A 116 13.74 4.22 29.57
CA THR A 116 14.11 5.30 28.66
C THR A 116 14.42 4.72 27.26
N LYS A 117 13.46 4.80 26.36
CA LYS A 117 13.59 4.36 24.95
C LYS A 117 12.90 5.33 24.01
N PRO A 118 13.38 5.49 22.79
CA PRO A 118 12.64 6.21 21.76
C PRO A 118 11.27 5.56 21.52
N VAL A 119 10.23 6.38 21.38
CA VAL A 119 8.87 5.93 21.10
C VAL A 119 8.47 6.50 19.74
N TYR A 120 8.01 5.65 18.85
CA TYR A 120 7.60 5.97 17.50
C TYR A 120 6.16 5.56 17.23
N SER A 121 5.47 6.28 16.35
CA SER A 121 4.25 5.78 15.71
C SER A 121 4.57 4.61 14.78
N PRO A 122 3.60 3.74 14.43
CA PRO A 122 3.81 2.68 13.44
C PRO A 122 4.38 3.22 12.12
N GLU A 123 3.86 4.34 11.64
CA GLU A 123 4.34 5.02 10.43
C GLU A 123 5.84 5.32 10.50
N ARG A 124 6.29 6.02 11.55
CA ARG A 124 7.72 6.39 11.68
C ARG A 124 8.61 5.18 11.94
N ALA A 125 8.13 4.21 12.72
CA ALA A 125 8.86 2.98 12.98
C ALA A 125 9.09 2.17 11.70
N MET A 126 8.08 2.06 10.84
CA MET A 126 8.21 1.33 9.59
C MET A 126 9.02 2.09 8.53
N ALA A 127 8.96 3.41 8.51
CA ALA A 127 9.88 4.22 7.69
C ALA A 127 11.34 4.00 8.11
N LEU A 128 11.64 4.02 9.41
CA LEU A 128 12.97 3.71 9.94
C LEU A 128 13.38 2.26 9.65
N SER A 129 12.44 1.31 9.70
CA SER A 129 12.69 -0.08 9.32
C SER A 129 13.10 -0.19 7.86
N ALA A 130 12.43 0.52 6.96
CA ALA A 130 12.76 0.52 5.54
C ALA A 130 14.14 1.12 5.26
N GLU A 131 14.49 2.24 5.93
CA GLU A 131 15.82 2.86 5.87
C GLU A 131 16.93 1.88 6.28
N ARG A 132 16.74 1.18 7.42
CA ARG A 132 17.72 0.22 7.96
C ARG A 132 17.85 -1.03 7.09
N ILE A 133 16.73 -1.59 6.64
CA ILE A 133 16.72 -2.77 5.78
C ILE A 133 17.39 -2.45 4.43
N ALA A 134 17.17 -1.25 3.88
CA ALA A 134 17.88 -0.79 2.69
C ALA A 134 19.38 -0.65 2.89
N ALA A 135 19.83 -0.40 4.13
CA ALA A 135 21.24 -0.41 4.52
C ALA A 135 21.80 -1.83 4.82
N GLY A 136 21.01 -2.89 4.62
CA GLY A 136 21.41 -4.28 4.83
C GLY A 136 21.21 -4.78 6.27
N GLU A 137 20.55 -4.01 7.13
CA GLU A 137 20.25 -4.43 8.50
C GLU A 137 19.05 -5.37 8.56
N LYS A 138 19.02 -6.24 9.59
CA LYS A 138 17.86 -7.06 9.93
C LYS A 138 17.07 -6.41 11.06
N VAL A 139 15.78 -6.25 10.84
CA VAL A 139 14.86 -5.59 11.79
C VAL A 139 13.80 -6.57 12.26
N ALA A 140 13.43 -6.50 13.54
CA ALA A 140 12.30 -7.24 14.09
C ALA A 140 11.32 -6.31 14.82
N VAL A 141 10.04 -6.74 14.86
CA VAL A 141 8.97 -6.10 15.64
C VAL A 141 8.37 -7.14 16.57
N LEU A 142 8.41 -6.87 17.87
CA LEU A 142 7.83 -7.72 18.92
C LEU A 142 6.39 -7.32 19.21
N PHE A 143 5.48 -8.29 19.20
CA PHE A 143 4.08 -8.16 19.58
C PHE A 143 3.82 -9.04 20.81
N GLY A 144 3.32 -8.44 21.88
CA GLY A 144 3.10 -9.14 23.15
C GLY A 144 1.82 -9.94 23.23
N PRO A 145 1.68 -10.80 24.26
CA PRO A 145 0.46 -11.54 24.51
C PRO A 145 -0.72 -10.63 24.81
N GLU A 146 -1.92 -11.10 24.49
CA GLU A 146 -3.16 -10.31 24.43
C GLU A 146 -3.52 -9.65 25.77
N ARG A 147 -3.31 -10.33 26.88
CA ARG A 147 -3.71 -9.81 28.20
C ARG A 147 -2.66 -8.95 28.87
N ALA A 148 -1.41 -9.40 28.84
CA ALA A 148 -0.32 -8.78 29.61
C ALA A 148 0.52 -7.79 28.79
N GLY A 149 0.53 -7.92 27.46
CA GLY A 149 1.52 -7.26 26.60
C GLY A 149 2.92 -7.81 26.83
N LEU A 150 3.90 -7.21 26.23
CA LEU A 150 5.31 -7.57 26.42
C LEU A 150 5.76 -7.36 27.86
N GLU A 151 6.61 -8.25 28.38
CA GLU A 151 7.26 -8.10 29.68
C GLU A 151 8.44 -7.13 29.60
N ASN A 152 8.89 -6.65 30.76
CA ASN A 152 10.01 -5.71 30.79
C ASN A 152 11.29 -6.30 30.18
N ASP A 153 11.52 -7.61 30.33
CA ASP A 153 12.66 -8.31 29.74
C ASP A 153 12.60 -8.35 28.20
N ASP A 154 11.41 -8.47 27.62
CA ASP A 154 11.24 -8.38 26.15
C ASP A 154 11.52 -6.97 25.67
N ILE A 155 10.96 -5.97 26.40
CA ILE A 155 11.13 -4.56 26.06
C ILE A 155 12.60 -4.13 26.26
N ALA A 156 13.28 -4.66 27.25
CA ALA A 156 14.68 -4.36 27.49
C ALA A 156 15.58 -4.72 26.28
N ARG A 157 15.21 -5.77 25.54
CA ARG A 157 15.90 -6.21 24.30
C ARG A 157 15.62 -5.32 23.09
N ALA A 158 14.55 -4.55 23.12
CA ALA A 158 14.21 -3.67 22.01
C ALA A 158 15.03 -2.38 22.02
N ASN A 159 15.37 -1.86 20.85
CA ASN A 159 16.04 -0.58 20.69
C ASN A 159 15.05 0.60 20.80
N ALA A 160 13.79 0.38 20.44
CA ALA A 160 12.76 1.40 20.44
C ALA A 160 11.36 0.80 20.68
N ILE A 161 10.41 1.64 20.99
CA ILE A 161 9.01 1.29 21.24
C ILE A 161 8.18 1.76 20.04
N ILE A 162 7.22 0.94 19.63
CA ILE A 162 6.10 1.34 18.77
C ILE A 162 4.88 1.53 19.66
N ASN A 163 4.33 2.73 19.63
CA ASN A 163 3.06 3.03 20.27
C ASN A 163 2.03 3.45 19.22
N VAL A 164 0.95 2.70 19.12
CA VAL A 164 -0.17 3.05 18.22
C VAL A 164 -0.99 4.14 18.90
N PRO A 165 -1.19 5.30 18.27
CA PRO A 165 -2.07 6.33 18.82
C PRO A 165 -3.53 5.88 18.78
N VAL A 166 -4.06 5.56 19.95
CA VAL A 166 -5.43 5.07 20.16
C VAL A 166 -6.16 5.93 21.19
N ASN A 167 -7.47 5.70 21.36
CA ASN A 167 -8.22 6.35 22.42
C ASN A 167 -7.60 6.00 23.80
N PRO A 168 -7.17 7.00 24.60
CA PRO A 168 -6.57 6.76 25.90
C PRO A 168 -7.47 6.00 26.90
N GLU A 169 -8.78 6.13 26.76
CA GLU A 169 -9.75 5.40 27.59
C GLU A 169 -9.85 3.91 27.22
N PHE A 170 -9.41 3.54 26.01
CA PHE A 170 -9.41 2.17 25.51
C PHE A 170 -8.16 1.87 24.69
N ALA A 171 -7.02 1.84 25.36
CA ALA A 171 -5.71 1.76 24.72
C ALA A 171 -5.30 0.34 24.28
N SER A 172 -6.04 -0.70 24.68
CA SER A 172 -5.71 -2.09 24.35
C SER A 172 -6.18 -2.46 22.94
N LEU A 173 -5.24 -2.73 22.05
CA LEU A 173 -5.53 -3.32 20.74
C LEU A 173 -5.46 -4.84 20.80
N ASN A 174 -6.31 -5.50 20.01
CA ASN A 174 -6.16 -6.91 19.72
C ASN A 174 -4.80 -7.16 19.02
N LEU A 175 -4.17 -8.30 19.29
CA LEU A 175 -2.87 -8.66 18.71
C LEU A 175 -2.86 -8.55 17.20
N ALA A 176 -3.82 -9.17 16.53
CA ALA A 176 -3.88 -9.17 15.05
C ALA A 176 -4.16 -7.77 14.47
N GLN A 177 -4.93 -6.93 15.19
CA GLN A 177 -5.13 -5.52 14.78
C GLN A 177 -3.84 -4.71 14.88
N CYS A 178 -3.05 -4.90 15.93
CA CYS A 178 -1.75 -4.24 16.07
C CYS A 178 -0.79 -4.69 14.95
N VAL A 179 -0.76 -5.99 14.65
CA VAL A 179 0.01 -6.56 13.53
C VAL A 179 -0.46 -5.95 12.19
N LEU A 180 -1.77 -5.85 11.97
CA LEU A 180 -2.36 -5.30 10.75
C LEU A 180 -1.92 -3.85 10.50
N LEU A 181 -2.04 -2.99 11.52
CA LEU A 181 -1.64 -1.58 11.43
C LEU A 181 -0.15 -1.44 11.12
N THR A 182 0.68 -2.23 11.80
CA THR A 182 2.14 -2.19 11.57
C THR A 182 2.51 -2.71 10.19
N ALA A 183 1.86 -3.78 9.72
CA ALA A 183 2.08 -4.36 8.39
C ALA A 183 1.63 -3.40 7.26
N TYR A 184 0.52 -2.70 7.45
CA TYR A 184 0.05 -1.66 6.53
C TYR A 184 1.06 -0.52 6.40
N GLU A 185 1.59 -0.02 7.53
CA GLU A 185 2.60 1.04 7.51
C GLU A 185 3.93 0.57 6.91
N TRP A 186 4.29 -0.71 7.08
CA TRP A 186 5.42 -1.30 6.37
C TRP A 186 5.24 -1.22 4.85
N GLN A 187 4.07 -1.61 4.35
CA GLN A 187 3.79 -1.57 2.91
C GLN A 187 3.82 -0.14 2.36
N ARG A 188 3.34 0.84 3.15
CA ARG A 188 3.46 2.26 2.81
C ARG A 188 4.92 2.71 2.74
N ALA A 189 5.70 2.40 3.77
CA ALA A 189 7.11 2.78 3.89
C ALA A 189 7.99 2.13 2.80
N ALA A 190 7.67 0.90 2.42
CA ALA A 190 8.35 0.19 1.35
C ALA A 190 8.01 0.69 -0.07
N GLY A 191 7.15 1.72 -0.20
CA GLY A 191 6.77 2.32 -1.48
C GLY A 191 5.87 1.44 -2.34
N LEU A 192 5.10 0.53 -1.71
CA LEU A 192 4.28 -0.47 -2.39
C LEU A 192 2.82 -0.05 -2.55
N ILE A 193 2.43 1.11 -2.04
CA ILE A 193 1.08 1.63 -2.14
C ILE A 193 1.00 2.64 -3.29
N VAL A 194 0.08 2.40 -4.21
CA VAL A 194 -0.35 3.40 -5.18
C VAL A 194 -1.52 4.16 -4.55
N HIS A 195 -1.30 5.46 -4.35
CA HIS A 195 -2.26 6.32 -3.64
C HIS A 195 -3.50 6.64 -4.47
N GLU A 196 -3.36 6.64 -5.80
CA GLU A 196 -4.45 6.97 -6.72
C GLU A 196 -4.29 6.19 -8.03
N ARG A 197 -5.37 5.60 -8.50
CA ARG A 197 -5.39 4.87 -9.76
C ARG A 197 -6.75 5.08 -10.43
N LEU A 198 -6.72 5.51 -11.69
CA LEU A 198 -7.88 5.43 -12.56
C LEU A 198 -8.01 4.00 -13.08
N ASP A 199 -9.09 3.31 -12.73
CA ASP A 199 -9.40 2.02 -13.32
C ASP A 199 -10.06 2.21 -14.68
N THR A 200 -9.30 2.03 -15.73
CA THR A 200 -9.75 2.17 -17.11
C THR A 200 -10.35 0.90 -17.70
N ALA A 201 -10.53 -0.13 -16.89
CA ALA A 201 -10.99 -1.46 -17.29
C ALA A 201 -10.09 -2.07 -18.39
N ARG A 202 -10.54 -2.08 -19.65
CA ARG A 202 -9.80 -2.65 -20.81
C ARG A 202 -9.39 -1.61 -21.84
N THR A 203 -9.44 -0.32 -21.49
CA THR A 203 -9.10 0.76 -22.41
C THR A 203 -7.88 1.55 -21.89
N ASP A 204 -7.03 1.97 -22.81
CA ASP A 204 -5.89 2.82 -22.47
C ASP A 204 -6.31 4.28 -22.33
N PRO A 205 -5.59 5.10 -21.57
CA PRO A 205 -5.72 6.55 -21.63
C PRO A 205 -5.57 7.05 -23.06
N ALA A 206 -6.39 8.02 -23.45
CA ALA A 206 -6.27 8.66 -24.76
C ALA A 206 -4.95 9.43 -24.86
N THR A 207 -4.29 9.33 -26.00
CA THR A 207 -3.11 10.15 -26.29
C THR A 207 -3.49 11.59 -26.57
N GLN A 208 -2.55 12.52 -26.39
CA GLN A 208 -2.81 13.93 -26.71
C GLN A 208 -3.23 14.11 -28.19
N ILE A 209 -2.69 13.33 -29.11
CA ILE A 209 -3.09 13.35 -30.52
C ILE A 209 -4.54 12.95 -30.70
N GLU A 210 -5.03 11.95 -30.00
CA GLU A 210 -6.42 11.49 -30.05
C GLU A 210 -7.37 12.54 -29.46
N VAL A 211 -7.00 13.18 -28.35
CA VAL A 211 -7.77 14.27 -27.73
C VAL A 211 -7.81 15.52 -28.63
N GLU A 212 -6.70 15.90 -29.25
CA GLU A 212 -6.65 17.01 -30.20
C GLU A 212 -7.50 16.75 -31.46
N ALA A 213 -7.47 15.51 -31.97
CA ALA A 213 -8.34 15.12 -33.10
C ALA A 213 -9.83 15.18 -32.71
N LEU A 214 -10.19 14.81 -31.49
CA LEU A 214 -11.55 14.97 -30.97
C LEU A 214 -11.93 16.45 -30.88
N ALA A 215 -11.07 17.28 -30.28
CA ALA A 215 -11.28 18.72 -30.15
C ALA A 215 -11.50 19.38 -31.50
N ALA A 216 -10.64 19.11 -32.47
CA ALA A 216 -10.76 19.65 -33.83
C ALA A 216 -12.07 19.21 -34.51
N HIS A 217 -12.49 17.96 -34.31
CA HIS A 217 -13.77 17.47 -34.86
C HIS A 217 -14.96 18.22 -34.25
N TYR A 218 -14.97 18.46 -32.95
CA TYR A 218 -16.03 19.23 -32.29
C TYR A 218 -15.96 20.71 -32.70
N GLU A 219 -14.80 21.32 -32.77
CA GLU A 219 -14.64 22.72 -33.21
C GLU A 219 -15.23 22.92 -34.61
N THR A 220 -14.92 22.02 -35.55
CA THR A 220 -15.45 22.11 -36.94
C THR A 220 -16.98 22.05 -36.95
N ARG A 221 -17.57 21.09 -36.25
CA ARG A 221 -19.04 20.93 -36.25
C ARG A 221 -19.78 22.02 -35.51
N LEU A 222 -19.18 22.53 -34.44
CA LEU A 222 -19.73 23.68 -33.70
C LEU A 222 -19.63 24.99 -34.49
N ASP A 223 -18.59 25.17 -35.29
CA ASP A 223 -18.41 26.31 -36.18
C ASP A 223 -19.51 26.29 -37.30
N GLU A 224 -19.66 25.13 -37.95
CA GLU A 224 -20.76 24.91 -38.94
C GLU A 224 -22.18 25.14 -38.34
N ALA A 225 -22.35 24.86 -37.07
CA ALA A 225 -23.59 25.08 -36.33
C ALA A 225 -23.79 26.51 -35.84
N GLY A 226 -22.82 27.42 -36.03
CA GLY A 226 -22.87 28.82 -35.58
C GLY A 226 -22.72 28.99 -34.07
N PHE A 227 -22.11 28.02 -33.38
CA PHE A 227 -21.94 28.06 -31.93
C PHE A 227 -21.00 29.17 -31.47
N PHE A 228 -19.97 29.48 -32.26
CA PHE A 228 -18.94 30.47 -31.90
C PHE A 228 -19.37 31.90 -32.30
N PHE A 229 -20.44 32.36 -31.71
CA PHE A 229 -20.97 33.70 -31.93
C PHE A 229 -20.99 34.53 -30.63
N PRO A 230 -20.77 35.87 -30.68
CA PRO A 230 -20.36 36.66 -31.84
C PRO A 230 -18.86 36.48 -32.20
N ASP A 231 -18.47 36.83 -33.42
CA ASP A 231 -17.13 36.54 -33.99
C ASP A 231 -15.96 36.97 -33.11
N HIS A 232 -16.07 38.13 -32.46
CA HIS A 232 -15.02 38.63 -31.57
C HIS A 232 -14.80 37.74 -30.32
N LYS A 233 -15.74 36.82 -29.98
CA LYS A 233 -15.61 35.84 -28.88
C LYS A 233 -15.23 34.44 -29.36
N ALA A 234 -15.24 34.18 -30.66
CA ALA A 234 -14.99 32.84 -31.20
C ALA A 234 -13.64 32.26 -30.77
N ALA A 235 -12.56 33.04 -30.87
CA ALA A 235 -11.21 32.56 -30.47
C ALA A 235 -11.10 32.16 -28.98
N PRO A 236 -11.52 32.98 -28.00
CA PRO A 236 -11.52 32.56 -26.60
C PRO A 236 -12.49 31.41 -26.33
N MET A 237 -13.63 31.29 -27.03
CA MET A 237 -14.54 30.14 -26.87
C MET A 237 -13.86 28.82 -27.33
N LYS A 238 -13.15 28.83 -28.47
CA LYS A 238 -12.37 27.67 -28.95
C LYS A 238 -11.29 27.29 -27.96
N THR A 239 -10.58 28.27 -27.40
CA THR A 239 -9.58 28.03 -26.35
C THR A 239 -10.20 27.40 -25.11
N ASN A 240 -11.36 27.88 -24.66
CA ASN A 240 -12.06 27.33 -23.52
C ASN A 240 -12.55 25.90 -23.77
N LEU A 241 -12.99 25.60 -24.98
CA LEU A 241 -13.39 24.24 -25.36
C LEU A 241 -12.20 23.29 -25.33
N ARG A 242 -11.02 23.68 -25.82
CA ARG A 242 -9.80 22.88 -25.73
C ARG A 242 -9.36 22.68 -24.29
N ASN A 243 -9.44 23.71 -23.46
CA ASN A 243 -9.18 23.61 -22.03
C ASN A 243 -10.16 22.64 -21.32
N LEU A 244 -11.41 22.56 -21.76
CA LEU A 244 -12.36 21.57 -21.25
C LEU A 244 -11.85 20.13 -21.53
N TRP A 245 -11.48 19.83 -22.78
CA TRP A 245 -10.99 18.53 -23.17
C TRP A 245 -9.70 18.14 -22.42
N SER A 246 -8.76 19.06 -22.26
CA SER A 246 -7.48 18.80 -21.58
C SER A 246 -7.61 18.48 -20.08
N ARG A 247 -8.73 18.88 -19.45
CA ARG A 247 -9.01 18.57 -18.04
C ARG A 247 -9.66 17.21 -17.82
N MET A 248 -10.17 16.60 -18.90
CA MET A 248 -10.89 15.32 -18.81
C MET A 248 -9.90 14.17 -18.95
N PRO A 249 -9.86 13.23 -18.02
CA PRO A 249 -9.03 12.02 -18.13
C PRO A 249 -9.66 11.02 -19.10
N LEU A 250 -9.70 11.38 -20.39
CA LEU A 250 -10.34 10.58 -21.43
C LEU A 250 -9.55 9.32 -21.72
N THR A 251 -10.27 8.21 -21.91
CA THR A 251 -9.75 6.99 -22.48
C THR A 251 -9.99 6.93 -23.99
N ARG A 252 -9.31 6.00 -24.68
CA ARG A 252 -9.55 5.76 -26.12
C ARG A 252 -11.00 5.42 -26.42
N ALA A 253 -11.64 4.65 -25.52
CA ALA A 253 -13.06 4.32 -25.66
C ALA A 253 -13.95 5.57 -25.56
N ASP A 254 -13.63 6.51 -24.66
CA ASP A 254 -14.37 7.76 -24.53
C ASP A 254 -14.23 8.63 -25.79
N VAL A 255 -13.02 8.76 -26.32
CA VAL A 255 -12.76 9.50 -27.57
C VAL A 255 -13.54 8.88 -28.72
N GLN A 256 -13.53 7.55 -28.88
CA GLN A 256 -14.29 6.87 -29.91
C GLN A 256 -15.80 7.06 -29.76
N MET A 257 -16.32 6.96 -28.54
CA MET A 257 -17.72 7.19 -28.22
C MET A 257 -18.13 8.63 -28.57
N LEU A 258 -17.36 9.63 -28.12
CA LEU A 258 -17.64 11.04 -28.37
C LEU A 258 -17.61 11.38 -29.86
N HIS A 259 -16.66 10.82 -30.63
CA HIS A 259 -16.70 10.91 -32.10
C HIS A 259 -17.94 10.27 -32.69
N GLY A 260 -18.39 9.14 -32.16
CA GLY A 260 -19.60 8.43 -32.58
C GLY A 260 -20.87 9.24 -32.34
N VAL A 261 -21.00 9.79 -31.13
CA VAL A 261 -22.13 10.66 -30.73
C VAL A 261 -22.23 11.85 -31.67
N LEU A 262 -21.13 12.57 -31.89
CA LEU A 262 -21.12 13.75 -32.75
C LEU A 262 -21.54 13.41 -34.20
N ARG A 263 -20.97 12.33 -34.75
CA ARG A 263 -21.36 11.85 -36.10
C ARG A 263 -22.85 11.51 -36.18
N GLN A 264 -23.41 10.89 -35.16
CA GLN A 264 -24.83 10.54 -35.17
C GLN A 264 -25.74 11.75 -35.06
N MET A 265 -25.38 12.75 -34.26
CA MET A 265 -26.10 14.02 -34.13
C MET A 265 -26.14 14.78 -35.48
N VAL A 266 -25.03 14.84 -36.21
CA VAL A 266 -24.94 15.47 -37.54
C VAL A 266 -25.85 14.73 -38.53
N ARG A 267 -25.76 13.39 -38.60
CA ARG A 267 -26.60 12.58 -39.48
C ARG A 267 -28.10 12.71 -39.19
N TRP A 268 -28.46 12.89 -37.93
CA TRP A 268 -29.87 13.10 -37.57
C TRP A 268 -30.39 14.43 -38.12
N LYS A 269 -29.60 15.50 -38.02
CA LYS A 269 -29.93 16.82 -38.60
C LYS A 269 -30.09 16.77 -40.12
N GLU A 270 -29.31 15.98 -40.85
CA GLU A 270 -29.38 15.84 -42.30
C GLU A 270 -30.59 15.03 -42.78
N ARG A 271 -31.28 14.29 -41.92
CA ARG A 271 -32.45 13.47 -42.23
C ARG A 271 -33.79 14.12 -41.91
N GLY A 272 -33.81 15.21 -41.20
CA GLY A 272 -34.99 16.03 -40.89
C GLY A 272 -35.05 17.29 -41.72
#